data_5bb014d2cbc96abefb09bcf850de323f
#
_entry.id   5bb014d2cbc96abefb09bcf850de323f
#
_cell.length_a   1.000
_cell.length_b   1.000
_cell.length_c   1.000
_cell.angle_alpha   90.00
_cell.angle_beta   90.00
_cell.angle_gamma   90.00
#
_symmetry.space_group_name_H-M   'P 1'
#
loop_
_entity.id
_entity.type
_entity.pdbx_description
1 polymer ?
#
loop_
_entity_poly.entity_id
_entity_poly.type
_entity_poly.pdbx_seq_one_letter_code
_entity_poly.pdbx_strand_id
1 'polypeptide(L)'
;MKRRMVAVLLAAAMAGAMITACGSEETAAEDGAAEEEDAASDGYVSAEDAVEAAKAGGTHVLDVREWANYVEGRVINSEWCPIFPLEDDSLAEGMTAYAEENFQDDEDIYIICNSGQKGAEKATEVLQEAGIDAARLFTVEGGAKALAEVDGALTTNLTEDSIEWQYVSGAEAVEAAGGGDVQILDVRDDDTYAQGHLEGSLQCNLKEIEDPAAQTAMYELATSEMDAETPVYILCYSGNNCAKTAISVMKDAGFPLENLFIIENGAKDAD
;
A
#
# COMPACT_ATOMS: atom_id res chain seq x y z
N MET A 1 -35.09 0.37 -8.35
CA MET A 1 -35.79 -0.23 -9.48
C MET A 1 -35.36 0.43 -10.77
N LYS A 2 -34.58 -0.26 -11.60
CA LYS A 2 -34.60 -0.30 -13.07
C LYS A 2 -33.33 -1.02 -13.54
N ARG A 3 -33.50 -2.35 -13.68
CA ARG A 3 -32.55 -3.23 -14.38
C ARG A 3 -32.57 -2.86 -15.86
N ARG A 4 -31.41 -2.70 -16.48
CA ARG A 4 -31.26 -2.71 -17.94
C ARG A 4 -30.54 -3.98 -18.35
N MET A 5 -31.27 -4.94 -18.89
CA MET A 5 -30.76 -6.06 -19.66
C MET A 5 -30.21 -5.52 -20.99
N VAL A 6 -29.02 -5.95 -21.36
CA VAL A 6 -28.54 -5.84 -22.75
C VAL A 6 -28.46 -7.26 -23.31
N ALA A 7 -29.24 -7.47 -24.37
CA ALA A 7 -29.33 -8.75 -25.08
C ALA A 7 -28.17 -8.84 -26.10
N VAL A 8 -27.46 -9.96 -26.09
CA VAL A 8 -26.49 -10.34 -27.12
C VAL A 8 -27.21 -11.07 -28.24
N LEU A 9 -27.11 -10.55 -29.47
CA LEU A 9 -27.59 -11.21 -30.68
C LEU A 9 -26.44 -12.00 -31.33
N LEU A 10 -26.60 -13.32 -31.34
CA LEU A 10 -25.81 -14.24 -32.20
C LEU A 10 -26.35 -14.11 -33.64
N ALA A 11 -25.46 -13.97 -34.61
CA ALA A 11 -25.72 -14.25 -36.01
C ALA A 11 -24.69 -15.24 -36.55
N ALA A 12 -25.14 -16.46 -36.79
CA ALA A 12 -24.39 -17.47 -37.53
C ALA A 12 -24.67 -17.32 -39.04
N ALA A 13 -23.66 -17.41 -39.87
CA ALA A 13 -23.80 -17.66 -41.29
C ALA A 13 -22.69 -18.60 -41.77
N MET A 14 -23.13 -19.83 -42.11
CA MET A 14 -22.33 -20.80 -42.87
C MET A 14 -22.45 -20.47 -44.37
N ALA A 15 -21.36 -20.64 -45.11
CA ALA A 15 -21.43 -21.12 -46.48
C ALA A 15 -20.04 -21.61 -46.90
N GLY A 16 -19.96 -22.89 -47.27
CA GLY A 16 -18.76 -23.55 -47.78
C GLY A 16 -18.62 -23.42 -49.28
N ALA A 17 -17.42 -23.64 -49.77
CA ALA A 17 -17.17 -24.26 -51.09
C ALA A 17 -15.71 -24.74 -51.17
N MET A 18 -15.54 -26.02 -51.44
CA MET A 18 -14.29 -26.67 -51.87
C MET A 18 -13.92 -26.25 -53.29
N ILE A 19 -12.63 -26.06 -53.57
CA ILE A 19 -12.02 -26.49 -54.86
C ILE A 19 -10.52 -26.73 -54.62
N THR A 20 -10.09 -27.91 -55.09
CA THR A 20 -8.70 -28.42 -55.17
C THR A 20 -7.95 -27.80 -56.34
N ALA A 21 -6.63 -27.52 -56.18
CA ALA A 21 -5.58 -27.92 -57.12
C ALA A 21 -4.17 -27.47 -56.69
N CYS A 22 -3.28 -28.41 -56.77
CA CYS A 22 -1.81 -28.46 -56.83
C CYS A 22 -1.01 -27.21 -57.22
N GLY A 23 0.13 -27.01 -56.50
CA GLY A 23 1.36 -26.63 -57.15
C GLY A 23 2.25 -25.62 -56.40
N SER A 24 3.44 -26.15 -55.97
CA SER A 24 4.76 -25.47 -55.79
C SER A 24 4.99 -24.41 -54.70
N GLU A 25 6.03 -24.71 -53.94
CA GLU A 25 6.77 -23.98 -52.92
C GLU A 25 6.99 -22.51 -53.18
N GLU A 26 6.74 -21.70 -52.15
CA GLU A 26 7.58 -20.55 -51.81
C GLU A 26 7.32 -20.18 -50.34
N THR A 27 8.39 -20.03 -49.60
CA THR A 27 8.46 -19.67 -48.19
C THR A 27 7.89 -18.30 -47.93
N ALA A 28 6.79 -18.19 -47.21
CA ALA A 28 6.34 -16.96 -46.59
C ALA A 28 6.38 -17.11 -45.08
N ALA A 29 7.07 -16.20 -44.41
CA ALA A 29 7.12 -16.06 -42.98
C ALA A 29 5.70 -15.87 -42.43
N GLU A 30 5.24 -16.78 -41.59
CA GLU A 30 4.05 -16.56 -40.77
C GLU A 30 4.42 -15.60 -39.65
N ASP A 31 3.88 -14.40 -39.73
CA ASP A 31 3.75 -13.43 -38.66
C ASP A 31 2.77 -14.03 -37.64
N GLY A 32 3.32 -14.77 -36.71
CA GLY A 32 2.57 -15.31 -35.57
C GLY A 32 2.31 -14.16 -34.61
N ALA A 33 1.15 -13.55 -34.71
CA ALA A 33 0.58 -12.81 -33.58
C ALA A 33 0.49 -13.82 -32.43
N ALA A 34 1.37 -13.67 -31.45
CA ALA A 34 1.19 -14.30 -30.16
C ALA A 34 -0.09 -13.70 -29.56
N GLU A 35 -1.16 -14.50 -29.51
CA GLU A 35 -2.24 -14.28 -28.57
C GLU A 35 -1.58 -14.45 -27.21
N GLU A 36 -1.41 -13.36 -26.48
CA GLU A 36 -1.13 -13.39 -25.04
C GLU A 36 -2.32 -14.08 -24.41
N GLU A 37 -2.22 -15.38 -24.21
CA GLU A 37 -3.12 -16.10 -23.31
C GLU A 37 -2.83 -15.56 -21.92
N ASP A 38 -3.78 -14.80 -21.39
CA ASP A 38 -3.95 -14.43 -20.00
C ASP A 38 -4.05 -15.73 -19.17
N ALA A 39 -2.91 -16.32 -18.90
CA ALA A 39 -2.79 -17.48 -18.04
C ALA A 39 -2.66 -16.96 -16.61
N ALA A 40 -3.78 -16.72 -15.94
CA ALA A 40 -3.87 -16.77 -14.50
C ALA A 40 -3.36 -18.15 -14.07
N SER A 41 -2.06 -18.27 -13.84
CA SER A 41 -1.43 -19.47 -13.34
C SER A 41 -1.88 -19.68 -11.90
N ASP A 42 -2.32 -20.85 -11.59
CA ASP A 42 -2.77 -21.45 -10.34
C ASP A 42 -2.21 -20.75 -9.06
N GLY A 43 -2.80 -19.59 -8.65
CA GLY A 43 -2.42 -18.86 -7.44
C GLY A 43 -1.21 -17.89 -7.55
N TYR A 44 -0.77 -17.55 -8.77
CA TYR A 44 0.32 -16.59 -9.00
C TYR A 44 -0.09 -15.49 -9.97
N VAL A 45 0.48 -14.28 -9.76
CA VAL A 45 0.36 -13.14 -10.66
C VAL A 45 1.75 -12.59 -10.98
N SER A 46 1.91 -11.95 -12.14
CA SER A 46 3.17 -11.33 -12.52
C SER A 46 3.47 -10.08 -11.68
N ALA A 47 4.73 -9.63 -11.68
CA ALA A 47 5.11 -8.38 -11.03
C ALA A 47 4.45 -7.16 -11.71
N GLU A 48 4.30 -7.20 -13.03
CA GLU A 48 3.64 -6.18 -13.83
C GLU A 48 2.16 -6.07 -13.48
N ASP A 49 1.43 -7.19 -13.39
CA ASP A 49 0.01 -7.21 -13.02
C ASP A 49 -0.21 -6.66 -11.62
N ALA A 50 0.67 -6.97 -10.66
CA ALA A 50 0.59 -6.44 -9.31
C ALA A 50 0.76 -4.92 -9.27
N VAL A 51 1.66 -4.36 -10.10
CA VAL A 51 1.85 -2.91 -10.23
C VAL A 51 0.65 -2.24 -10.90
N GLU A 52 0.07 -2.86 -11.92
CA GLU A 52 -1.13 -2.35 -12.59
C GLU A 52 -2.34 -2.38 -11.66
N ALA A 53 -2.55 -3.48 -10.93
CA ALA A 53 -3.61 -3.62 -9.95
C ALA A 53 -3.54 -2.54 -8.85
N ALA A 54 -2.35 -2.32 -8.28
CA ALA A 54 -2.13 -1.29 -7.27
C ALA A 54 -2.45 0.14 -7.76
N LYS A 55 -2.25 0.41 -9.06
CA LYS A 55 -2.57 1.71 -9.68
C LYS A 55 -4.05 1.83 -10.06
N ALA A 56 -4.68 0.73 -10.42
CA ALA A 56 -6.07 0.71 -10.86
C ALA A 56 -7.06 0.74 -9.69
N GLY A 57 -6.70 0.17 -8.54
CA GLY A 57 -7.60 -0.12 -7.43
C GLY A 57 -8.56 -1.28 -7.73
N GLY A 58 -9.28 -1.76 -6.72
CA GLY A 58 -10.17 -2.91 -6.85
C GLY A 58 -9.44 -4.25 -6.68
N THR A 59 -8.23 -4.21 -6.12
CA THR A 59 -7.41 -5.36 -5.74
C THR A 59 -6.52 -4.91 -4.60
N HIS A 60 -6.47 -5.69 -3.53
CA HIS A 60 -5.52 -5.47 -2.45
C HIS A 60 -4.12 -5.92 -2.87
N VAL A 61 -3.13 -5.08 -2.66
CA VAL A 61 -1.72 -5.44 -2.87
C VAL A 61 -1.02 -5.44 -1.52
N LEU A 62 -0.89 -6.62 -0.93
CA LEU A 62 -0.44 -6.82 0.44
C LEU A 62 1.06 -7.12 0.48
N ASP A 63 1.84 -6.21 1.05
CA ASP A 63 3.27 -6.41 1.29
C ASP A 63 3.50 -6.98 2.69
N VAL A 64 4.01 -8.21 2.75
CA VAL A 64 4.22 -8.95 4.00
C VAL A 64 5.68 -8.97 4.46
N ARG A 65 6.52 -8.10 3.88
CA ARG A 65 7.94 -7.99 4.24
C ARG A 65 8.13 -7.26 5.57
N GLU A 66 9.32 -7.42 6.15
CA GLU A 66 9.76 -6.61 7.29
C GLU A 66 9.84 -5.12 6.92
N TRP A 67 9.63 -4.24 7.90
CA TRP A 67 9.71 -2.78 7.72
C TRP A 67 10.95 -2.34 6.92
N ALA A 68 12.13 -2.84 7.30
CA ALA A 68 13.39 -2.47 6.66
C ALA A 68 13.43 -2.74 5.14
N ASN A 69 12.70 -3.77 4.67
CA ASN A 69 12.61 -4.08 3.24
C ASN A 69 11.47 -3.31 2.56
N TYR A 70 10.39 -3.06 3.27
CA TYR A 70 9.24 -2.32 2.78
C TYR A 70 9.58 -0.84 2.54
N VAL A 71 10.22 -0.19 3.50
CA VAL A 71 10.58 1.23 3.44
C VAL A 71 11.61 1.54 2.36
N GLU A 72 12.52 0.62 2.03
CA GLU A 72 13.52 0.78 0.96
C GLU A 72 12.91 0.77 -0.46
N GLY A 73 11.66 0.29 -0.61
CA GLY A 73 10.92 0.32 -1.85
C GLY A 73 9.72 -0.59 -1.83
N ARG A 74 8.55 -0.02 -2.08
CA ARG A 74 7.26 -0.72 -2.12
C ARG A 74 6.51 -0.42 -3.40
N VAL A 75 5.54 -1.24 -3.74
CA VAL A 75 4.58 -0.90 -4.80
C VAL A 75 3.69 0.24 -4.30
N ILE A 76 3.42 1.22 -5.16
CA ILE A 76 2.53 2.34 -4.80
C ILE A 76 1.15 1.81 -4.37
N ASN A 77 0.57 2.39 -3.33
CA ASN A 77 -0.71 1.98 -2.73
C ASN A 77 -0.74 0.55 -2.19
N SER A 78 0.41 -0.13 -2.04
CA SER A 78 0.43 -1.41 -1.33
C SER A 78 0.14 -1.22 0.15
N GLU A 79 -0.58 -2.18 0.72
CA GLU A 79 -0.87 -2.28 2.15
C GLU A 79 0.26 -3.04 2.83
N TRP A 80 0.63 -2.65 4.04
CA TRP A 80 1.70 -3.31 4.77
C TRP A 80 1.17 -4.08 5.98
N CYS A 81 1.40 -5.39 5.98
CA CYS A 81 1.11 -6.25 7.13
C CYS A 81 2.18 -7.34 7.22
N PRO A 82 3.22 -7.15 8.06
CA PRO A 82 4.39 -8.02 8.07
C PRO A 82 4.09 -9.42 8.61
N ILE A 83 4.81 -10.43 8.07
CA ILE A 83 4.75 -11.81 8.55
C ILE A 83 6.11 -12.35 8.99
N PHE A 84 7.16 -11.55 8.91
CA PHE A 84 8.50 -11.92 9.32
C PHE A 84 8.90 -11.27 10.64
N PRO A 85 9.57 -12.04 11.53
CA PRO A 85 10.02 -13.44 11.37
C PRO A 85 8.86 -14.44 11.41
N LEU A 86 8.92 -15.51 10.59
CA LEU A 86 7.82 -16.48 10.40
C LEU A 86 7.44 -17.27 11.67
N GLU A 87 8.31 -17.28 12.66
CA GLU A 87 8.14 -17.95 13.94
C GLU A 87 7.42 -17.07 14.98
N ASP A 88 7.12 -15.83 14.64
CA ASP A 88 6.42 -14.90 15.54
C ASP A 88 4.90 -15.03 15.37
N ASP A 89 4.28 -15.74 16.27
CA ASP A 89 2.83 -15.96 16.26
C ASP A 89 2.02 -14.65 16.40
N SER A 90 2.60 -13.60 17.01
CA SER A 90 1.92 -12.31 17.15
C SER A 90 1.72 -11.60 15.80
N LEU A 91 2.61 -11.82 14.83
CA LEU A 91 2.44 -11.31 13.47
C LEU A 91 1.31 -12.02 12.72
N ALA A 92 1.16 -13.34 12.94
CA ALA A 92 0.03 -14.09 12.39
C ALA A 92 -1.30 -13.64 13.00
N GLU A 93 -1.35 -13.39 14.32
CA GLU A 93 -2.51 -12.81 15.00
C GLU A 93 -2.82 -11.40 14.47
N GLY A 94 -1.80 -10.56 14.27
CA GLY A 94 -1.93 -9.23 13.68
C GLY A 94 -2.48 -9.27 12.26
N MET A 95 -1.99 -10.19 11.42
CA MET A 95 -2.49 -10.37 10.05
C MET A 95 -3.94 -10.87 10.04
N THR A 96 -4.32 -11.73 10.97
CA THR A 96 -5.72 -12.17 11.12
C THR A 96 -6.62 -10.97 11.44
N ALA A 97 -6.25 -10.14 12.42
CA ALA A 97 -7.00 -8.94 12.77
C ALA A 97 -7.08 -7.94 11.60
N TYR A 98 -5.97 -7.75 10.89
CA TYR A 98 -5.93 -6.91 9.69
C TYR A 98 -6.90 -7.39 8.60
N ALA A 99 -6.94 -8.71 8.35
CA ALA A 99 -7.84 -9.30 7.36
C ALA A 99 -9.32 -9.15 7.75
N GLU A 100 -9.64 -9.32 9.04
CA GLU A 100 -11.01 -9.11 9.56
C GLU A 100 -11.48 -7.67 9.41
N GLU A 101 -10.58 -6.70 9.45
CA GLU A 101 -10.91 -5.28 9.31
C GLU A 101 -10.95 -4.82 7.85
N ASN A 102 -9.99 -5.27 7.01
CA ASN A 102 -9.73 -4.66 5.71
C ASN A 102 -10.14 -5.52 4.50
N PHE A 103 -10.29 -6.86 4.64
CA PHE A 103 -10.52 -7.77 3.51
C PHE A 103 -11.93 -8.38 3.48
N GLN A 104 -12.93 -7.62 3.97
CA GLN A 104 -14.32 -8.09 4.04
C GLN A 104 -15.10 -7.91 2.72
N ASP A 105 -14.48 -7.35 1.71
CA ASP A 105 -15.01 -7.29 0.34
C ASP A 105 -14.75 -8.60 -0.43
N ASP A 106 -15.04 -8.58 -1.73
CA ASP A 106 -14.81 -9.72 -2.64
C ASP A 106 -13.59 -9.48 -3.56
N GLU A 107 -12.73 -8.47 -3.25
CA GLU A 107 -11.56 -8.12 -4.08
C GLU A 107 -10.43 -9.15 -3.92
N ASP A 108 -9.66 -9.36 -4.99
CA ASP A 108 -8.48 -10.23 -4.96
C ASP A 108 -7.36 -9.63 -4.09
N ILE A 109 -6.48 -10.48 -3.57
CA ILE A 109 -5.36 -10.07 -2.71
C ILE A 109 -4.05 -10.59 -3.32
N TYR A 110 -3.20 -9.69 -3.76
CA TYR A 110 -1.89 -9.98 -4.34
C TYR A 110 -0.81 -9.84 -3.28
N ILE A 111 -0.18 -10.93 -2.91
CA ILE A 111 0.75 -11.03 -1.77
C ILE A 111 2.19 -10.88 -2.23
N ILE A 112 2.87 -9.84 -1.72
CA ILE A 112 4.28 -9.55 -1.97
C ILE A 112 5.11 -9.97 -0.76
N CYS A 113 6.03 -10.92 -0.93
CA CYS A 113 7.12 -11.14 0.01
C CYS A 113 8.47 -10.94 -0.70
N ASN A 114 9.60 -11.25 -0.05
CA ASN A 114 10.92 -11.01 -0.65
C ASN A 114 11.17 -11.76 -1.98
N SER A 115 10.59 -12.94 -2.17
CA SER A 115 10.89 -13.84 -3.30
C SER A 115 9.71 -14.66 -3.81
N GLY A 116 8.48 -14.33 -3.42
CA GLY A 116 7.29 -15.09 -3.81
C GLY A 116 7.26 -16.54 -3.26
N GLN A 117 7.81 -16.77 -2.07
CA GLN A 117 7.91 -18.12 -1.49
C GLN A 117 7.39 -18.12 -0.02
N LYS A 118 8.20 -18.55 0.93
CA LYS A 118 7.80 -18.84 2.32
C LYS A 118 6.97 -17.76 3.02
N GLY A 119 7.26 -16.48 2.80
CA GLY A 119 6.49 -15.40 3.39
C GLY A 119 5.08 -15.32 2.79
N ALA A 120 4.96 -15.50 1.47
CA ALA A 120 3.67 -15.53 0.81
C ALA A 120 2.88 -16.81 1.17
N GLU A 121 3.56 -17.96 1.25
CA GLU A 121 2.95 -19.23 1.71
C GLU A 121 2.37 -19.05 3.12
N LYS A 122 3.17 -18.50 4.07
CA LYS A 122 2.71 -18.27 5.45
C LYS A 122 1.56 -17.27 5.51
N ALA A 123 1.64 -16.16 4.78
CA ALA A 123 0.55 -15.18 4.73
C ALA A 123 -0.73 -15.79 4.15
N THR A 124 -0.62 -16.58 3.07
CA THR A 124 -1.75 -17.30 2.48
C THR A 124 -2.42 -18.25 3.49
N GLU A 125 -1.62 -19.01 4.27
CA GLU A 125 -2.14 -19.90 5.33
C GLU A 125 -2.93 -19.09 6.37
N VAL A 126 -2.36 -17.99 6.89
CA VAL A 126 -2.99 -17.15 7.92
C VAL A 126 -4.28 -16.51 7.39
N LEU A 127 -4.27 -15.98 6.16
CA LEU A 127 -5.45 -15.37 5.56
C LEU A 127 -6.58 -16.38 5.32
N GLN A 128 -6.25 -17.62 4.92
CA GLN A 128 -7.24 -18.69 4.80
C GLN A 128 -7.82 -19.10 6.16
N GLU A 129 -7.00 -19.18 7.20
CA GLU A 129 -7.45 -19.44 8.58
C GLU A 129 -8.34 -18.30 9.10
N ALA A 130 -8.10 -17.05 8.68
CA ALA A 130 -8.96 -15.89 8.94
C ALA A 130 -10.27 -15.89 8.11
N GLY A 131 -10.46 -16.88 7.22
CA GLY A 131 -11.69 -17.08 6.46
C GLY A 131 -11.70 -16.44 5.05
N ILE A 132 -10.56 -15.95 4.57
CA ILE A 132 -10.44 -15.42 3.20
C ILE A 132 -10.47 -16.60 2.21
N ASP A 133 -11.27 -16.48 1.14
CA ASP A 133 -11.35 -17.52 0.10
C ASP A 133 -10.01 -17.67 -0.62
N ALA A 134 -9.52 -18.92 -0.70
CA ALA A 134 -8.28 -19.25 -1.40
C ALA A 134 -8.26 -18.79 -2.87
N ALA A 135 -9.43 -18.69 -3.51
CA ALA A 135 -9.56 -18.23 -4.89
C ALA A 135 -9.24 -16.73 -5.07
N ARG A 136 -9.20 -15.96 -3.98
CA ARG A 136 -8.84 -14.54 -3.96
C ARG A 136 -7.36 -14.28 -3.68
N LEU A 137 -6.60 -15.30 -3.28
CA LEU A 137 -5.23 -15.16 -2.81
C LEU A 137 -4.23 -15.52 -3.89
N PHE A 138 -3.43 -14.55 -4.31
CA PHE A 138 -2.42 -14.70 -5.34
C PHE A 138 -1.05 -14.27 -4.83
N THR A 139 -0.03 -15.04 -5.11
CA THR A 139 1.35 -14.68 -4.82
C THR A 139 1.97 -13.93 -5.99
N VAL A 140 2.59 -12.79 -5.76
CA VAL A 140 3.40 -12.12 -6.79
C VAL A 140 4.62 -12.96 -7.08
N GLU A 141 4.73 -13.47 -8.31
CA GLU A 141 5.81 -14.37 -8.74
C GLU A 141 7.17 -13.68 -8.58
N GLY A 142 8.11 -14.35 -7.92
CA GLY A 142 9.41 -13.76 -7.60
C GLY A 142 9.39 -12.65 -6.54
N GLY A 143 8.22 -12.17 -6.10
CA GLY A 143 8.04 -11.18 -5.05
C GLY A 143 8.75 -9.85 -5.33
N ALA A 144 9.22 -9.18 -4.28
CA ALA A 144 9.90 -7.89 -4.39
C ALA A 144 11.18 -7.94 -5.28
N LYS A 145 11.79 -9.10 -5.46
CA LYS A 145 12.93 -9.24 -6.38
C LYS A 145 12.51 -9.11 -7.84
N ALA A 146 11.38 -9.69 -8.24
CA ALA A 146 10.84 -9.51 -9.58
C ALA A 146 10.34 -8.08 -9.79
N LEU A 147 9.63 -7.51 -8.80
CA LEU A 147 9.20 -6.11 -8.83
C LEU A 147 10.37 -5.13 -9.03
N ALA A 148 11.55 -5.40 -8.47
CA ALA A 148 12.73 -4.55 -8.66
C ALA A 148 13.28 -4.56 -10.10
N GLU A 149 12.92 -5.54 -10.93
CA GLU A 149 13.27 -5.61 -12.36
C GLU A 149 12.26 -4.88 -13.25
N VAL A 150 11.09 -4.50 -12.71
CA VAL A 150 10.06 -3.75 -13.43
C VAL A 150 10.30 -2.24 -13.24
N ASP A 151 10.47 -1.51 -14.33
CA ASP A 151 10.80 -0.09 -14.29
C ASP A 151 9.67 0.74 -13.64
N GLY A 152 10.01 1.48 -12.59
CA GLY A 152 9.06 2.30 -11.84
C GLY A 152 8.02 1.53 -11.01
N ALA A 153 8.26 0.25 -10.74
CA ALA A 153 7.39 -0.56 -9.88
C ALA A 153 7.50 -0.19 -8.40
N LEU A 154 8.70 0.15 -7.95
CA LEU A 154 8.98 0.45 -6.55
C LEU A 154 9.17 1.94 -6.32
N THR A 155 8.67 2.42 -5.18
CA THR A 155 8.80 3.80 -4.70
C THR A 155 9.15 3.82 -3.21
N THR A 156 9.89 4.84 -2.79
CA THR A 156 10.11 5.17 -1.37
C THR A 156 9.08 6.20 -0.84
N ASN A 157 8.17 6.67 -1.69
CA ASN A 157 7.08 7.54 -1.25
C ASN A 157 6.02 6.73 -0.51
N LEU A 158 5.91 6.93 0.81
CA LEU A 158 4.92 6.27 1.68
C LEU A 158 3.59 7.02 1.79
N THR A 159 3.45 8.20 1.19
CA THR A 159 2.18 8.93 1.24
C THR A 159 1.09 8.17 0.48
N GLU A 160 -0.02 7.92 1.15
CA GLU A 160 -1.16 7.21 0.58
C GLU A 160 -2.26 8.17 0.17
N ASP A 161 -2.60 8.21 -1.11
CA ASP A 161 -3.62 9.12 -1.65
C ASP A 161 -5.06 8.75 -1.23
N SER A 162 -5.28 7.51 -0.75
CA SER A 162 -6.58 7.01 -0.30
C SER A 162 -7.00 7.50 1.08
N ILE A 163 -6.08 8.07 1.87
CA ILE A 163 -6.37 8.55 3.22
C ILE A 163 -7.21 9.83 3.18
N GLU A 164 -8.35 9.83 3.88
CA GLU A 164 -9.13 11.03 4.18
C GLU A 164 -8.43 11.82 5.30
N TRP A 165 -7.74 12.90 4.91
CA TRP A 165 -6.95 13.71 5.84
C TRP A 165 -7.85 14.51 6.79
N GLN A 166 -7.58 14.41 8.09
CA GLN A 166 -8.23 15.21 9.12
C GLN A 166 -7.37 16.41 9.49
N TYR A 167 -8.01 17.52 9.86
CA TYR A 167 -7.32 18.77 10.15
C TYR A 167 -7.78 19.36 11.47
N VAL A 168 -6.86 20.07 12.14
CA VAL A 168 -7.09 20.88 13.34
C VAL A 168 -6.51 22.26 13.10
N SER A 169 -7.15 23.29 13.65
CA SER A 169 -6.63 24.66 13.51
C SER A 169 -5.34 24.87 14.33
N GLY A 170 -4.47 25.78 13.87
CA GLY A 170 -3.27 26.14 14.62
C GLY A 170 -3.59 26.67 16.03
N ALA A 171 -4.70 27.40 16.18
CA ALA A 171 -5.13 27.91 17.49
C ALA A 171 -5.50 26.79 18.48
N GLU A 172 -6.21 25.75 18.01
CA GLU A 172 -6.52 24.58 18.83
C GLU A 172 -5.26 23.79 19.19
N ALA A 173 -4.31 23.66 18.24
CA ALA A 173 -3.06 22.98 18.53
C ALA A 173 -2.21 23.73 19.58
N VAL A 174 -2.17 25.06 19.53
CA VAL A 174 -1.49 25.89 20.55
C VAL A 174 -2.17 25.77 21.91
N GLU A 175 -3.52 25.78 21.95
CA GLU A 175 -4.27 25.61 23.20
C GLU A 175 -4.07 24.23 23.82
N ALA A 176 -3.98 23.17 22.99
CA ALA A 176 -3.79 21.80 23.43
C ALA A 176 -2.34 21.50 23.84
N ALA A 177 -1.36 22.28 23.36
CA ALA A 177 0.05 22.05 23.63
C ALA A 177 0.36 22.09 25.14
N GLY A 178 1.10 21.11 25.63
CA GLY A 178 1.45 20.98 27.04
C GLY A 178 0.31 20.50 27.96
N GLY A 179 -0.91 20.31 27.45
CA GLY A 179 -2.08 19.89 28.24
C GLY A 179 -2.10 18.40 28.58
N GLY A 180 -1.48 17.57 27.75
CA GLY A 180 -1.39 16.10 27.92
C GLY A 180 -2.62 15.33 27.40
N ASP A 181 -3.67 15.99 26.92
CA ASP A 181 -4.83 15.33 26.33
C ASP A 181 -4.62 14.97 24.85
N VAL A 182 -3.58 15.51 24.22
CA VAL A 182 -3.13 15.24 22.86
C VAL A 182 -1.61 15.14 22.81
N GLN A 183 -1.10 14.41 21.84
CA GLN A 183 0.32 14.41 21.51
C GLN A 183 0.58 15.40 20.38
N ILE A 184 1.60 16.22 20.49
CA ILE A 184 2.04 17.09 19.41
C ILE A 184 3.27 16.46 18.76
N LEU A 185 3.23 16.25 17.46
CA LEU A 185 4.34 15.74 16.66
C LEU A 185 4.82 16.81 15.68
N ASP A 186 6.05 17.28 15.84
CA ASP A 186 6.67 18.24 14.91
C ASP A 186 7.58 17.48 13.93
N VAL A 187 7.23 17.49 12.66
CA VAL A 187 7.96 16.78 11.59
C VAL A 187 8.83 17.70 10.73
N ARG A 188 9.15 18.88 11.23
CA ARG A 188 10.10 19.81 10.61
C ARG A 188 11.54 19.40 10.90
N ASP A 189 12.51 19.99 10.16
CA ASP A 189 13.91 19.76 10.42
C ASP A 189 14.37 20.30 11.78
N ASP A 190 15.49 19.76 12.26
CA ASP A 190 16.04 20.04 13.59
C ASP A 190 16.34 21.54 13.82
N ASP A 191 16.85 22.22 12.79
CA ASP A 191 17.16 23.65 12.87
C ASP A 191 15.89 24.49 13.00
N THR A 192 14.83 24.12 12.29
CA THR A 192 13.52 24.78 12.36
C THR A 192 12.85 24.52 13.71
N TYR A 193 12.88 23.27 14.17
CA TYR A 193 12.36 22.90 15.49
C TYR A 193 13.08 23.66 16.63
N ALA A 194 14.41 23.78 16.56
CA ALA A 194 15.21 24.48 17.55
C ALA A 194 14.93 26.01 17.60
N GLN A 195 14.45 26.62 16.51
CA GLN A 195 14.09 28.04 16.47
C GLN A 195 12.76 28.33 17.17
N GLY A 196 11.86 27.34 17.24
CA GLY A 196 10.57 27.44 17.92
C GLY A 196 9.70 26.23 17.64
N HIS A 197 9.06 25.70 18.66
CA HIS A 197 8.16 24.55 18.60
C HIS A 197 7.06 24.67 19.65
N LEU A 198 5.98 23.91 19.49
CA LEU A 198 4.90 23.85 20.47
C LEU A 198 5.36 23.12 21.75
N GLU A 199 4.92 23.58 22.90
CA GLU A 199 5.29 23.01 24.19
C GLU A 199 4.92 21.53 24.27
N GLY A 200 5.87 20.68 24.69
CA GLY A 200 5.66 19.24 24.84
C GLY A 200 5.65 18.45 23.53
N SER A 201 5.96 19.07 22.38
CA SER A 201 6.02 18.35 21.12
C SER A 201 7.17 17.34 21.07
N LEU A 202 6.86 16.14 20.53
CA LEU A 202 7.87 15.21 20.04
C LEU A 202 8.37 15.70 18.69
N GLN A 203 9.62 15.35 18.34
CA GLN A 203 10.22 15.79 17.08
C GLN A 203 10.72 14.60 16.27
N CYS A 204 10.36 14.58 14.96
CA CYS A 204 10.95 13.67 13.99
C CYS A 204 11.13 14.39 12.65
N ASN A 205 12.36 14.48 12.17
CA ASN A 205 12.67 15.19 10.94
C ASN A 205 12.22 14.39 9.70
N LEU A 206 11.10 14.78 9.08
CA LEU A 206 10.60 14.24 7.81
C LEU A 206 10.70 15.24 6.65
N LYS A 207 11.68 16.13 6.66
CA LYS A 207 11.90 17.08 5.57
C LYS A 207 12.13 16.38 4.23
N GLU A 208 12.93 15.33 4.24
CA GLU A 208 13.16 14.45 3.10
C GLU A 208 12.19 13.27 3.19
N ILE A 209 10.95 13.48 2.71
CA ILE A 209 9.83 12.55 2.89
C ILE A 209 10.01 11.17 2.23
N GLU A 210 10.94 11.05 1.28
CA GLU A 210 11.26 9.81 0.57
C GLU A 210 12.56 9.17 1.06
N ASP A 211 13.15 9.67 2.15
CA ASP A 211 14.33 9.05 2.78
C ASP A 211 13.91 7.89 3.69
N PRO A 212 14.28 6.64 3.36
CA PRO A 212 13.97 5.47 4.18
C PRO A 212 14.45 5.59 5.63
N ALA A 213 15.56 6.27 5.87
CA ALA A 213 16.08 6.47 7.22
C ALA A 213 15.19 7.41 8.05
N ALA A 214 14.69 8.50 7.44
CA ALA A 214 13.77 9.41 8.10
C ALA A 214 12.40 8.74 8.38
N GLN A 215 11.90 7.96 7.44
CA GLN A 215 10.66 7.19 7.60
C GLN A 215 10.80 6.11 8.69
N THR A 216 11.96 5.44 8.76
CA THR A 216 12.24 4.47 9.81
C THR A 216 12.32 5.14 11.19
N ALA A 217 12.98 6.30 11.30
CA ALA A 217 13.00 7.05 12.55
C ALA A 217 11.58 7.47 13.00
N MET A 218 10.68 7.81 12.05
CA MET A 218 9.28 8.12 12.35
C MET A 218 8.52 6.88 12.86
N TYR A 219 8.72 5.73 12.19
CA TYR A 219 8.13 4.46 12.62
C TYR A 219 8.61 4.05 14.02
N GLU A 220 9.90 4.16 14.30
CA GLU A 220 10.49 3.87 15.61
C GLU A 220 9.95 4.80 16.69
N LEU A 221 9.84 6.11 16.41
CA LEU A 221 9.26 7.08 17.33
C LEU A 221 7.79 6.72 17.65
N ALA A 222 7.00 6.45 16.62
CA ALA A 222 5.60 6.09 16.78
C ALA A 222 5.43 4.83 17.64
N THR A 223 6.21 3.78 17.38
CA THR A 223 6.06 2.49 18.07
C THR A 223 6.68 2.44 19.48
N SER A 224 7.64 3.34 19.80
CA SER A 224 8.37 3.28 21.08
C SER A 224 8.01 4.40 22.06
N GLU A 225 7.59 5.56 21.59
CA GLU A 225 7.40 6.77 22.43
C GLU A 225 6.00 7.37 22.36
N MET A 226 5.16 6.95 21.40
CA MET A 226 3.83 7.50 21.21
C MET A 226 2.73 6.51 21.60
N ASP A 227 1.58 7.06 21.98
CA ASP A 227 0.39 6.29 22.36
C ASP A 227 -0.67 6.38 21.24
N ALA A 228 -1.02 5.26 20.64
CA ALA A 228 -1.98 5.19 19.53
C ALA A 228 -3.43 5.52 19.94
N GLU A 229 -3.76 5.39 21.24
CA GLU A 229 -5.09 5.71 21.77
C GLU A 229 -5.29 7.23 21.98
N THR A 230 -4.20 8.00 22.05
CA THR A 230 -4.21 9.44 22.28
C THR A 230 -4.15 10.20 20.95
N PRO A 231 -5.04 11.17 20.66
CA PRO A 231 -5.00 11.95 19.43
C PRO A 231 -3.64 12.63 19.20
N VAL A 232 -3.19 12.68 17.95
CA VAL A 232 -1.91 13.28 17.54
C VAL A 232 -2.16 14.45 16.61
N TYR A 233 -1.64 15.61 16.97
CA TYR A 233 -1.65 16.80 16.13
C TYR A 233 -0.28 16.99 15.48
N ILE A 234 -0.22 16.95 14.14
CA ILE A 234 1.02 16.89 13.39
C ILE A 234 1.35 18.25 12.77
N LEU A 235 2.45 18.83 13.24
CA LEU A 235 3.00 20.10 12.79
C LEU A 235 4.05 19.88 11.72
N CYS A 236 3.85 20.49 10.56
CA CYS A 236 4.88 20.60 9.53
C CYS A 236 4.98 22.04 9.02
N TYR A 237 5.74 22.30 7.96
CA TYR A 237 5.93 23.67 7.43
C TYR A 237 4.64 24.32 6.89
N SER A 238 3.72 23.52 6.32
CA SER A 238 2.56 24.03 5.58
C SER A 238 1.30 23.17 5.69
N GLY A 239 1.26 22.20 6.61
CA GLY A 239 0.11 21.28 6.73
C GLY A 239 -0.07 20.37 5.51
N ASN A 240 1.02 19.86 4.91
CA ASN A 240 0.95 19.03 3.69
C ASN A 240 1.97 17.87 3.74
N ASN A 241 2.81 17.70 2.74
CA ASN A 241 3.58 16.48 2.43
C ASN A 241 4.21 15.78 3.65
N CYS A 242 5.01 16.49 4.46
CA CYS A 242 5.66 15.84 5.62
C CYS A 242 4.64 15.30 6.63
N ALA A 243 3.54 16.05 6.89
CA ALA A 243 2.49 15.60 7.79
C ALA A 243 1.73 14.39 7.22
N LYS A 244 1.46 14.38 5.92
CA LYS A 244 0.81 13.25 5.24
C LYS A 244 1.68 11.99 5.26
N THR A 245 2.98 12.14 5.00
CA THR A 245 3.93 11.02 5.12
C THR A 245 3.99 10.51 6.56
N ALA A 246 4.00 11.42 7.56
CA ALA A 246 3.96 11.02 8.97
C ALA A 246 2.71 10.18 9.28
N ILE A 247 1.53 10.60 8.83
CA ILE A 247 0.27 9.86 9.02
C ILE A 247 0.33 8.48 8.37
N SER A 248 0.83 8.38 7.14
CA SER A 248 0.96 7.09 6.46
C SER A 248 1.89 6.14 7.24
N VAL A 249 3.03 6.62 7.72
CA VAL A 249 3.94 5.83 8.56
C VAL A 249 3.30 5.45 9.91
N MET A 250 2.55 6.36 10.52
CA MET A 250 1.86 6.09 11.80
C MET A 250 0.72 5.09 11.63
N LYS A 251 -0.01 5.13 10.51
CA LYS A 251 -0.98 4.10 10.15
C LYS A 251 -0.31 2.72 10.09
N ASP A 252 0.83 2.61 9.40
CA ASP A 252 1.62 1.38 9.34
C ASP A 252 2.15 0.96 10.74
N ALA A 253 2.34 1.91 11.65
CA ALA A 253 2.70 1.66 13.05
C ALA A 253 1.49 1.29 13.94
N GLY A 254 0.28 1.18 13.37
CA GLY A 254 -0.93 0.76 14.07
C GLY A 254 -1.75 1.88 14.70
N PHE A 255 -1.52 3.15 14.34
CA PHE A 255 -2.34 4.26 14.82
C PHE A 255 -3.66 4.34 14.05
N PRO A 256 -4.81 4.44 14.74
CA PRO A 256 -6.10 4.68 14.10
C PRO A 256 -6.11 6.04 13.39
N LEU A 257 -6.56 6.07 12.13
CA LEU A 257 -6.58 7.29 11.32
C LEU A 257 -7.45 8.40 11.93
N GLU A 258 -8.51 8.04 12.66
CA GLU A 258 -9.38 8.96 13.37
C GLU A 258 -8.67 9.73 14.51
N ASN A 259 -7.51 9.27 14.96
CA ASN A 259 -6.68 9.93 15.97
C ASN A 259 -5.58 10.83 15.36
N LEU A 260 -5.45 10.92 14.04
CA LEU A 260 -4.36 11.63 13.37
C LEU A 260 -4.83 12.89 12.66
N PHE A 261 -4.34 14.05 13.09
CA PHE A 261 -4.77 15.35 12.60
C PHE A 261 -3.59 16.19 12.10
N ILE A 262 -3.74 16.78 10.94
CA ILE A 262 -2.79 17.75 10.37
C ILE A 262 -3.12 19.14 10.92
N ILE A 263 -2.14 19.85 11.46
CA ILE A 263 -2.32 21.26 11.81
C ILE A 263 -2.42 22.07 10.51
N GLU A 264 -3.58 22.74 10.31
CA GLU A 264 -3.85 23.55 9.11
C GLU A 264 -2.75 24.60 8.90
N ASN A 265 -2.32 24.75 7.64
CA ASN A 265 -1.24 25.65 7.24
C ASN A 265 0.10 25.45 7.99
N GLY A 266 0.19 24.42 8.85
CA GLY A 266 1.40 24.07 9.59
C GLY A 266 1.89 25.21 10.50
N ALA A 267 3.21 25.40 10.54
CA ALA A 267 3.84 26.42 11.41
C ALA A 267 3.42 27.87 11.13
N LYS A 268 2.78 28.16 9.99
CA LYS A 268 2.31 29.52 9.69
C LYS A 268 1.16 29.98 10.57
N ASP A 269 0.35 29.04 11.06
CA ASP A 269 -0.83 29.31 11.88
C ASP A 269 -0.64 28.88 13.34
N ALA A 270 0.49 28.23 13.67
CA ALA A 270 0.84 27.75 15.01
C ALA A 270 1.89 28.63 15.73
N ASP A 271 2.26 29.79 15.16
CA ASP A 271 3.21 30.75 15.72
C ASP A 271 2.53 31.75 16.69
#